data_7fc1ea730a2f2a5ea596e4b75b634cb6
#
_entry.id   7fc1ea730a2f2a5ea596e4b75b634cb6
#
_cell.length_a   1.000
_cell.length_b   1.000
_cell.length_c   1.000
_cell.angle_alpha   90.00
_cell.angle_beta   90.00
_cell.angle_gamma   90.00
#
_symmetry.space_group_name_H-M   'P 1'
#
loop_
_entity.id
_entity.type
_entity.pdbx_description
1 polymer ?
#
loop_
_entity_poly.entity_id
_entity_poly.type
_entity_poly.pdbx_seq_one_letter_code
_entity_poly.pdbx_strand_id
1 'polypeptide(L)'
;MTATASSPLESTDASRAGARASVRYTLTLGMAAASGFIALSYEIVWYRAFAFVSWGHPTVFGLLLAFYLLGVALGAAGSRPFCKPRGDAPSEADDARALRALAGFVFLANVVGFVVVPALGRFATTNWLPAFGLVALSAGLMGAVLPLVAHFGIAPDDRAGARLSYVYLANIIGSSSGSFLTGFVLMDAWSTREIGTFLALVGFAMVAVLAFLAARKKPLVLGLSLAFVAASAAGSVAAAPKLFDKLYERLLWKTKYHEDAKLVHVVENRHGVIAVNDYNQVYGGGAYDGAFNVSLVDDKNVVERAFAVAAMHPSPKRVLMIGLSSGSWAQIISNLPGVESVTIIEINPGYMELIRKYDAVKSLLSNPKVQIVVDDGRRWLLRHGSERFDFISMNTSYNWRAHSTNLLSREFMDLARGH
;
A
#
# COMPACT_ATOMS: atom_id res chain seq x y z
N MET A 1 68.81 0.06 13.62
CA MET A 1 67.44 -0.32 13.22
C MET A 1 66.83 -1.05 14.40
N THR A 2 66.12 -0.34 15.25
CA THR A 2 65.39 -0.92 16.40
C THR A 2 63.95 -1.09 15.99
N ALA A 3 63.55 -2.35 15.73
CA ALA A 3 62.13 -2.70 15.53
C ALA A 3 61.45 -2.62 16.90
N THR A 4 60.61 -1.63 17.11
CA THR A 4 59.69 -1.54 18.25
C THR A 4 58.59 -2.63 18.08
N ALA A 5 58.71 -3.70 18.85
CA ALA A 5 57.67 -4.69 18.95
C ALA A 5 56.42 -4.07 19.64
N SER A 6 55.31 -3.96 18.92
CA SER A 6 54.04 -3.52 19.47
C SER A 6 53.61 -4.48 20.60
N SER A 7 53.15 -3.93 21.74
CA SER A 7 52.77 -4.71 22.91
C SER A 7 51.51 -5.56 22.59
N PRO A 8 51.39 -6.79 23.18
CA PRO A 8 50.22 -7.64 22.98
C PRO A 8 48.88 -6.97 23.38
N LEU A 9 48.92 -5.95 24.22
CA LEU A 9 47.75 -5.16 24.63
C LEU A 9 47.26 -4.22 23.53
N GLU A 10 48.16 -3.62 22.71
CA GLU A 10 47.76 -2.77 21.59
C GLU A 10 47.11 -3.59 20.45
N SER A 11 47.56 -4.83 20.21
CA SER A 11 46.96 -5.69 19.19
C SER A 11 45.55 -6.17 19.56
N THR A 12 45.27 -6.42 20.86
CA THR A 12 43.92 -6.78 21.33
C THR A 12 42.93 -5.63 21.31
N ASP A 13 43.39 -4.41 21.60
CA ASP A 13 42.51 -3.23 21.56
C ASP A 13 42.20 -2.80 20.11
N ALA A 14 43.16 -2.89 19.18
CA ALA A 14 42.91 -2.67 17.76
C ALA A 14 41.93 -3.69 17.15
N SER A 15 42.06 -4.97 17.52
CA SER A 15 41.12 -6.04 17.11
C SER A 15 39.72 -5.79 17.64
N ARG A 16 39.57 -5.39 18.90
CA ARG A 16 38.25 -5.07 19.51
C ARG A 16 37.63 -3.82 18.88
N ALA A 17 38.40 -2.82 18.56
CA ALA A 17 37.92 -1.61 17.88
C ALA A 17 37.44 -1.92 16.45
N GLY A 18 38.17 -2.74 15.70
CA GLY A 18 37.73 -3.23 14.39
C GLY A 18 36.46 -4.04 14.42
N ALA A 19 36.31 -4.96 15.39
CA ALA A 19 35.09 -5.73 15.58
C ALA A 19 33.88 -4.85 15.93
N ARG A 20 34.06 -3.85 16.78
CA ARG A 20 33.00 -2.88 17.12
C ARG A 20 32.57 -2.05 15.92
N ALA A 21 33.51 -1.59 15.09
CA ALA A 21 33.21 -0.84 13.87
C ALA A 21 32.45 -1.67 12.85
N SER A 22 32.80 -2.96 12.70
CA SER A 22 32.08 -3.91 11.83
C SER A 22 30.65 -4.13 12.28
N VAL A 23 30.40 -4.39 13.57
CA VAL A 23 29.04 -4.57 14.13
C VAL A 23 28.21 -3.28 13.96
N ARG A 24 28.80 -2.11 14.21
CA ARG A 24 28.12 -0.81 14.03
C ARG A 24 27.69 -0.62 12.57
N TYR A 25 28.56 -0.95 11.62
CA TYR A 25 28.26 -0.83 10.19
C TYR A 25 27.18 -1.82 9.74
N THR A 26 27.23 -3.07 10.17
CA THR A 26 26.17 -4.07 9.88
C THR A 26 24.80 -3.64 10.41
N LEU A 27 24.74 -3.10 11.63
CA LEU A 27 23.50 -2.52 12.19
C LEU A 27 22.99 -1.34 11.36
N THR A 28 23.91 -0.50 10.84
CA THR A 28 23.57 0.62 9.95
C THR A 28 22.93 0.13 8.66
N LEU A 29 23.46 -0.91 8.03
CA LEU A 29 22.84 -1.53 6.84
C LEU A 29 21.44 -2.09 7.15
N GLY A 30 21.30 -2.80 8.28
CA GLY A 30 20.01 -3.33 8.71
C GLY A 30 18.96 -2.24 8.99
N MET A 31 19.37 -1.16 9.66
CA MET A 31 18.49 -0.01 9.91
C MET A 31 18.10 0.73 8.62
N ALA A 32 19.02 0.89 7.67
CA ALA A 32 18.74 1.49 6.38
C ALA A 32 17.75 0.63 5.58
N ALA A 33 17.93 -0.69 5.56
CA ALA A 33 16.99 -1.60 4.90
C ALA A 33 15.61 -1.58 5.58
N ALA A 34 15.55 -1.65 6.91
CA ALA A 34 14.29 -1.60 7.65
C ALA A 34 13.54 -0.29 7.45
N SER A 35 14.24 0.85 7.43
CA SER A 35 13.61 2.15 7.18
C SER A 35 13.03 2.25 5.77
N GLY A 36 13.76 1.76 4.76
CA GLY A 36 13.26 1.70 3.39
C GLY A 36 12.04 0.79 3.26
N PHE A 37 12.08 -0.40 3.88
CA PHE A 37 10.95 -1.32 3.92
C PHE A 37 9.69 -0.66 4.49
N ILE A 38 9.79 -0.06 5.68
CA ILE A 38 8.66 0.59 6.35
C ILE A 38 8.12 1.76 5.50
N ALA A 39 9.00 2.61 4.98
CA ALA A 39 8.61 3.80 4.25
C ALA A 39 7.79 3.49 3.00
N LEU A 40 8.27 2.59 2.14
CA LEU A 40 7.56 2.21 0.91
C LEU A 40 6.33 1.34 1.18
N SER A 41 6.36 0.52 2.23
CA SER A 41 5.17 -0.23 2.65
C SER A 41 4.03 0.69 3.08
N TYR A 42 4.32 1.73 3.87
CA TYR A 42 3.32 2.74 4.24
C TYR A 42 2.79 3.51 3.03
N GLU A 43 3.65 3.90 2.09
CA GLU A 43 3.23 4.60 0.87
C GLU A 43 2.18 3.81 0.10
N ILE A 44 2.36 2.49 -0.05
CA ILE A 44 1.40 1.60 -0.72
C ILE A 44 0.08 1.51 0.05
N VAL A 45 0.14 1.38 1.38
CA VAL A 45 -1.05 1.35 2.23
C VAL A 45 -1.83 2.67 2.16
N TRP A 46 -1.12 3.81 2.19
CA TRP A 46 -1.75 5.12 2.04
C TRP A 46 -2.37 5.28 0.66
N TYR A 47 -1.65 4.89 -0.40
CA TYR A 47 -2.17 4.96 -1.76
C TYR A 47 -3.48 4.20 -1.92
N ARG A 48 -3.61 2.99 -1.35
CA ARG A 48 -4.87 2.23 -1.35
C ARG A 48 -6.04 3.07 -0.80
N ALA A 49 -5.86 3.71 0.36
CA ALA A 49 -6.91 4.49 1.01
C ALA A 49 -7.21 5.79 0.24
N PHE A 50 -6.18 6.49 -0.25
CA PHE A 50 -6.32 7.70 -1.07
C PHE A 50 -6.95 7.40 -2.44
N ALA A 51 -6.61 6.29 -3.07
CA ALA A 51 -7.25 5.83 -4.30
C ALA A 51 -8.75 5.55 -4.07
N PHE A 52 -9.10 4.91 -2.95
CA PHE A 52 -10.50 4.63 -2.62
C PHE A 52 -11.31 5.92 -2.39
N VAL A 53 -10.83 6.85 -1.58
CA VAL A 53 -11.54 8.12 -1.31
C VAL A 53 -11.69 8.99 -2.54
N SER A 54 -10.78 8.90 -3.50
CA SER A 54 -10.81 9.67 -4.75
C SER A 54 -11.53 8.96 -5.89
N TRP A 55 -12.10 7.78 -5.66
CA TRP A 55 -12.74 6.94 -6.68
C TRP A 55 -11.77 6.46 -7.77
N GLY A 56 -10.49 6.36 -7.45
CA GLY A 56 -9.44 5.99 -8.39
C GLY A 56 -9.01 7.11 -9.34
N HIS A 57 -9.13 8.36 -8.93
CA HIS A 57 -8.70 9.49 -9.77
C HIS A 57 -7.17 9.50 -9.95
N PRO A 58 -6.63 9.61 -11.19
CA PRO A 58 -5.20 9.45 -11.48
C PRO A 58 -4.29 10.49 -10.82
N THR A 59 -4.78 11.71 -10.60
CA THR A 59 -3.99 12.79 -9.97
C THR A 59 -3.58 12.49 -8.53
N VAL A 60 -4.30 11.59 -7.85
CA VAL A 60 -4.03 11.24 -6.45
C VAL A 60 -2.67 10.59 -6.27
N PHE A 61 -2.26 9.74 -7.21
CA PHE A 61 -0.92 9.15 -7.18
C PHE A 61 0.17 10.23 -7.26
N GLY A 62 0.03 11.16 -8.22
CA GLY A 62 0.97 12.27 -8.37
C GLY A 62 1.02 13.20 -7.15
N LEU A 63 -0.14 13.51 -6.56
CA LEU A 63 -0.21 14.31 -5.33
C LEU A 63 0.43 13.58 -4.14
N LEU A 64 0.11 12.29 -3.93
CA LEU A 64 0.69 11.49 -2.86
C LEU A 64 2.22 11.48 -2.97
N LEU A 65 2.74 11.18 -4.17
CA LEU A 65 4.17 11.15 -4.43
C LEU A 65 4.81 12.53 -4.21
N ALA A 66 4.17 13.61 -4.65
CA ALA A 66 4.68 14.96 -4.47
C ALA A 66 4.81 15.34 -2.98
N PHE A 67 3.78 15.10 -2.18
CA PHE A 67 3.82 15.35 -0.73
C PHE A 67 4.80 14.43 -0.01
N TYR A 68 4.90 13.17 -0.43
CA TYR A 68 5.87 12.22 0.09
C TYR A 68 7.32 12.69 -0.17
N LEU A 69 7.66 13.00 -1.42
CA LEU A 69 9.01 13.46 -1.80
C LEU A 69 9.36 14.80 -1.15
N LEU A 70 8.41 15.73 -1.08
CA LEU A 70 8.59 17.00 -0.37
C LEU A 70 8.91 16.75 1.10
N GLY A 71 8.14 15.85 1.75
CA GLY A 71 8.40 15.45 3.12
C GLY A 71 9.81 14.90 3.28
N VAL A 72 10.19 13.89 2.48
CA VAL A 72 11.53 13.28 2.52
C VAL A 72 12.64 14.33 2.38
N ALA A 73 12.51 15.26 1.42
CA ALA A 73 13.52 16.32 1.21
C ALA A 73 13.65 17.26 2.42
N LEU A 74 12.49 17.70 2.98
CA LEU A 74 12.46 18.57 4.16
C LEU A 74 13.01 17.86 5.40
N GLY A 75 12.70 16.58 5.58
CA GLY A 75 13.18 15.76 6.69
C GLY A 75 14.70 15.53 6.61
N ALA A 76 15.20 15.19 5.44
CA ALA A 76 16.65 15.05 5.21
C ALA A 76 17.40 16.36 5.50
N ALA A 77 16.88 17.49 5.04
CA ALA A 77 17.44 18.80 5.36
C ALA A 77 17.37 19.14 6.86
N GLY A 78 16.22 18.84 7.49
CA GLY A 78 15.98 19.07 8.93
C GLY A 78 16.82 18.19 9.85
N SER A 79 17.39 17.09 9.36
CA SER A 79 18.28 16.22 10.15
C SER A 79 19.70 16.78 10.35
N ARG A 80 20.12 17.77 9.54
CA ARG A 80 21.48 18.34 9.56
C ARG A 80 22.00 18.78 10.96
N PRO A 81 21.20 19.45 11.83
CA PRO A 81 21.67 19.87 13.15
C PRO A 81 22.09 18.69 14.06
N PHE A 82 21.52 17.51 13.82
CA PHE A 82 21.81 16.31 14.61
C PHE A 82 23.06 15.57 14.11
N CYS A 83 23.53 15.88 12.89
CA CYS A 83 24.75 15.34 12.29
C CYS A 83 25.99 16.20 12.55
N LYS A 84 25.86 17.37 13.21
CA LYS A 84 27.01 18.22 13.53
C LYS A 84 27.54 17.89 14.93
N PRO A 85 28.87 17.67 15.10
CA PRO A 85 29.48 17.59 16.42
C PRO A 85 29.34 18.93 17.15
N ARG A 86 29.28 18.92 18.49
CA ARG A 86 29.20 20.12 19.33
C ARG A 86 30.59 20.70 19.72
N GLY A 87 31.66 19.98 19.42
CA GLY A 87 33.04 20.37 19.71
C GLY A 87 33.91 20.11 18.50
N ASP A 88 35.22 20.36 18.67
CA ASP A 88 36.23 20.24 17.60
C ASP A 88 36.49 18.78 17.17
N ALA A 89 36.06 17.80 17.99
CA ALA A 89 36.16 16.38 17.67
C ALA A 89 34.87 15.63 18.02
N PRO A 90 34.48 14.58 17.25
CA PRO A 90 33.35 13.73 17.56
C PRO A 90 33.50 13.04 18.94
N SER A 91 32.42 13.00 19.73
CA SER A 91 32.43 12.44 21.08
C SER A 91 31.38 11.33 21.24
N GLU A 92 31.55 10.45 22.26
CA GLU A 92 30.52 9.45 22.61
C GLU A 92 29.17 10.14 22.94
N ALA A 93 29.18 11.38 23.42
CA ALA A 93 27.98 12.15 23.70
C ALA A 93 27.23 12.56 22.42
N ASP A 94 27.96 12.87 21.34
CA ASP A 94 27.39 13.19 20.02
C ASP A 94 26.78 11.95 19.38
N ASP A 95 27.42 10.79 19.48
CA ASP A 95 26.88 9.51 19.04
C ASP A 95 25.57 9.17 19.76
N ALA A 96 25.55 9.33 21.09
CA ALA A 96 24.34 9.07 21.89
C ALA A 96 23.22 10.07 21.57
N ARG A 97 23.54 11.30 21.20
CA ARG A 97 22.57 12.31 20.75
C ARG A 97 21.99 11.93 19.40
N ALA A 98 22.83 11.55 18.43
CA ALA A 98 22.39 11.12 17.11
C ALA A 98 21.47 9.89 17.20
N LEU A 99 21.84 8.89 18.01
CA LEU A 99 21.00 7.70 18.23
C LEU A 99 19.65 8.03 18.88
N ARG A 100 19.61 8.93 19.85
CA ARG A 100 18.35 9.38 20.47
C ARG A 100 17.46 10.14 19.49
N ALA A 101 18.07 11.03 18.68
CA ALA A 101 17.36 11.73 17.62
C ALA A 101 16.78 10.74 16.59
N LEU A 102 17.60 9.80 16.15
CA LEU A 102 17.18 8.73 15.22
C LEU A 102 16.01 7.92 15.80
N ALA A 103 16.10 7.48 17.07
CA ALA A 103 15.00 6.78 17.74
C ALA A 103 13.72 7.62 17.80
N GLY A 104 13.85 8.91 18.10
CA GLY A 104 12.72 9.86 18.11
C GLY A 104 12.08 10.04 16.74
N PHE A 105 12.88 10.23 15.70
CA PHE A 105 12.37 10.33 14.31
C PHE A 105 11.66 9.06 13.86
N VAL A 106 12.25 7.88 14.09
CA VAL A 106 11.64 6.59 13.75
C VAL A 106 10.36 6.38 14.53
N PHE A 107 10.35 6.68 15.84
CA PHE A 107 9.15 6.56 16.67
C PHE A 107 8.00 7.43 16.15
N LEU A 108 8.25 8.72 15.97
CA LEU A 108 7.24 9.68 15.51
C LEU A 108 6.77 9.34 14.08
N ALA A 109 7.70 8.96 13.20
CA ALA A 109 7.36 8.55 11.83
C ALA A 109 6.40 7.36 11.81
N ASN A 110 6.61 6.37 12.68
CA ASN A 110 5.73 5.20 12.77
C ASN A 110 4.37 5.54 13.38
N VAL A 111 4.33 6.37 14.41
CA VAL A 111 3.05 6.83 14.99
C VAL A 111 2.24 7.61 13.96
N VAL A 112 2.86 8.60 13.31
CA VAL A 112 2.17 9.39 12.27
C VAL A 112 1.79 8.51 11.09
N GLY A 113 2.71 7.65 10.61
CA GLY A 113 2.46 6.74 9.49
C GLY A 113 1.27 5.81 9.71
N PHE A 114 1.14 5.25 10.92
CA PHE A 114 0.01 4.44 11.33
C PHE A 114 -1.31 5.24 11.35
N VAL A 115 -1.25 6.50 11.76
CA VAL A 115 -2.42 7.37 11.92
C VAL A 115 -2.90 7.96 10.59
N VAL A 116 -2.08 8.02 9.53
CA VAL A 116 -2.46 8.63 8.22
C VAL A 116 -3.80 8.09 7.70
N VAL A 117 -3.97 6.77 7.65
CA VAL A 117 -5.19 6.16 7.08
C VAL A 117 -6.43 6.40 7.96
N PRO A 118 -6.41 6.15 9.28
CA PRO A 118 -7.53 6.50 10.14
C PRO A 118 -7.89 7.99 10.10
N ALA A 119 -6.88 8.86 10.06
CA ALA A 119 -7.08 10.31 9.96
C ALA A 119 -7.71 10.69 8.61
N LEU A 120 -7.26 10.07 7.51
CA LEU A 120 -7.88 10.25 6.20
C LEU A 120 -9.38 9.91 6.26
N GLY A 121 -9.76 8.79 6.90
CA GLY A 121 -11.16 8.43 7.10
C GLY A 121 -11.95 9.47 7.88
N ARG A 122 -11.36 10.06 8.93
CA ARG A 122 -11.98 11.14 9.70
C ARG A 122 -12.09 12.46 8.90
N PHE A 123 -11.03 12.84 8.22
CA PHE A 123 -11.02 14.04 7.38
C PHE A 123 -11.97 13.92 6.19
N ALA A 124 -12.17 12.72 5.64
CA ALA A 124 -13.06 12.51 4.50
C ALA A 124 -14.49 13.01 4.75
N THR A 125 -14.95 12.99 5.99
CA THR A 125 -16.30 13.50 6.35
C THR A 125 -16.45 15.02 6.23
N THR A 126 -15.35 15.74 6.08
CA THR A 126 -15.32 17.20 5.84
C THR A 126 -14.49 17.54 4.60
N ASN A 127 -13.18 17.36 4.67
CA ASN A 127 -12.24 17.55 3.57
C ASN A 127 -11.04 16.61 3.74
N TRP A 128 -10.82 15.70 2.82
CA TRP A 128 -9.73 14.71 2.90
C TRP A 128 -8.35 15.23 2.46
N LEU A 129 -8.29 16.40 1.79
CA LEU A 129 -7.02 16.96 1.30
C LEU A 129 -5.97 17.24 2.38
N PRO A 130 -6.32 17.69 3.62
CA PRO A 130 -5.34 17.88 4.69
C PRO A 130 -4.57 16.63 5.08
N ALA A 131 -5.08 15.43 4.78
CA ALA A 131 -4.38 14.18 5.04
C ALA A 131 -3.04 14.06 4.29
N PHE A 132 -2.86 14.74 3.15
CA PHE A 132 -1.56 14.84 2.47
C PHE A 132 -0.50 15.51 3.35
N GLY A 133 -0.90 16.44 4.23
CA GLY A 133 0.01 17.04 5.21
C GLY A 133 0.57 16.00 6.19
N LEU A 134 -0.25 15.02 6.61
CA LEU A 134 0.23 13.91 7.45
C LEU A 134 1.16 12.97 6.69
N VAL A 135 0.91 12.74 5.39
CA VAL A 135 1.83 12.00 4.52
C VAL A 135 3.18 12.71 4.47
N ALA A 136 3.20 14.02 4.18
CA ALA A 136 4.43 14.81 4.15
C ALA A 136 5.16 14.80 5.50
N LEU A 137 4.43 14.90 6.61
CA LEU A 137 5.01 14.84 7.96
C LEU A 137 5.64 13.47 8.23
N SER A 138 4.93 12.37 7.99
CA SER A 138 5.47 11.03 8.18
C SER A 138 6.67 10.77 7.29
N ALA A 139 6.56 11.11 5.99
CA ALA A 139 7.65 11.01 5.03
C ALA A 139 8.85 11.88 5.41
N GLY A 140 8.62 13.07 5.97
CA GLY A 140 9.66 13.94 6.49
C GLY A 140 10.42 13.33 7.67
N LEU A 141 9.69 12.77 8.61
CA LEU A 141 10.31 12.07 9.74
C LEU A 141 11.12 10.86 9.27
N MET A 142 10.63 10.09 8.29
CA MET A 142 11.38 8.98 7.66
C MET A 142 12.58 9.48 6.84
N GLY A 143 12.45 10.62 6.15
CA GLY A 143 13.51 11.23 5.35
C GLY A 143 14.72 11.65 6.18
N ALA A 144 14.54 11.97 7.47
CA ALA A 144 15.60 12.24 8.41
C ALA A 144 16.42 10.99 8.81
N VAL A 145 15.84 9.78 8.65
CA VAL A 145 16.45 8.54 9.14
C VAL A 145 17.73 8.20 8.41
N LEU A 146 17.73 8.23 7.07
CA LEU A 146 18.89 7.82 6.27
C LEU A 146 20.16 8.66 6.53
N PRO A 147 20.12 10.02 6.56
CA PRO A 147 21.26 10.84 6.94
C PRO A 147 21.78 10.55 8.35
N LEU A 148 20.88 10.35 9.32
CA LEU A 148 21.26 10.04 10.71
C LEU A 148 21.87 8.65 10.84
N VAL A 149 21.35 7.65 10.14
CA VAL A 149 21.88 6.28 10.09
C VAL A 149 23.29 6.30 9.47
N ALA A 150 23.47 7.02 8.35
CA ALA A 150 24.76 7.16 7.69
C ALA A 150 25.77 7.87 8.60
N HIS A 151 25.37 8.98 9.25
CA HIS A 151 26.24 9.71 10.19
C HIS A 151 26.68 8.84 11.38
N PHE A 152 25.77 8.06 11.93
CA PHE A 152 26.08 7.13 13.02
C PHE A 152 27.01 5.99 12.58
N GLY A 153 26.80 5.40 11.41
CA GLY A 153 27.40 4.12 11.03
C GLY A 153 28.66 4.21 10.19
N ILE A 154 28.95 5.36 9.61
CA ILE A 154 30.07 5.55 8.67
C ILE A 154 31.16 6.38 9.32
N ALA A 155 32.38 5.81 9.44
CA ALA A 155 33.52 6.57 9.87
C ALA A 155 34.00 7.52 8.73
N PRO A 156 34.50 8.74 9.07
CA PRO A 156 34.98 9.70 8.09
C PRO A 156 36.42 9.32 7.65
N ASP A 157 36.53 8.30 6.81
CA ASP A 157 37.75 7.80 6.23
C ASP A 157 37.67 7.73 4.70
N ASP A 158 38.77 7.34 4.04
CA ASP A 158 38.88 7.24 2.56
C ASP A 158 37.84 6.29 1.94
N ARG A 159 37.23 5.41 2.73
CA ARG A 159 36.19 4.48 2.30
C ARG A 159 34.77 4.96 2.62
N ALA A 160 34.60 6.16 3.17
CA ALA A 160 33.29 6.69 3.58
C ALA A 160 32.27 6.71 2.42
N GLY A 161 32.71 7.11 1.22
CA GLY A 161 31.88 7.13 0.01
C GLY A 161 31.38 5.72 -0.38
N ALA A 162 32.28 4.74 -0.38
CA ALA A 162 31.91 3.35 -0.68
C ALA A 162 30.93 2.77 0.37
N ARG A 163 31.16 3.04 1.65
CA ARG A 163 30.25 2.62 2.73
C ARG A 163 28.88 3.27 2.60
N LEU A 164 28.83 4.56 2.25
CA LEU A 164 27.57 5.27 2.01
C LEU A 164 26.79 4.64 0.85
N SER A 165 27.46 4.24 -0.23
CA SER A 165 26.82 3.57 -1.36
C SER A 165 26.15 2.25 -0.93
N TYR A 166 26.79 1.46 -0.06
CA TYR A 166 26.18 0.23 0.48
C TYR A 166 24.99 0.51 1.42
N VAL A 167 25.07 1.58 2.23
CA VAL A 167 23.92 1.99 3.08
C VAL A 167 22.73 2.39 2.21
N TYR A 168 23.00 3.13 1.13
CA TYR A 168 21.97 3.50 0.16
C TYR A 168 21.40 2.29 -0.58
N LEU A 169 22.26 1.35 -0.99
CA LEU A 169 21.85 0.08 -1.60
C LEU A 169 20.97 -0.74 -0.65
N ALA A 170 21.35 -0.84 0.63
CA ALA A 170 20.55 -1.53 1.64
C ALA A 170 19.15 -0.88 1.79
N ASN A 171 19.07 0.45 1.78
CA ASN A 171 17.80 1.16 1.80
C ASN A 171 16.94 0.86 0.54
N ILE A 172 17.56 0.83 -0.66
CA ILE A 172 16.85 0.46 -1.91
C ILE A 172 16.32 -0.98 -1.84
N ILE A 173 17.14 -1.92 -1.39
CA ILE A 173 16.73 -3.33 -1.23
C ILE A 173 15.55 -3.43 -0.24
N GLY A 174 15.64 -2.72 0.89
CA GLY A 174 14.56 -2.64 1.86
C GLY A 174 13.28 -2.07 1.25
N SER A 175 13.38 -0.94 0.55
CA SER A 175 12.27 -0.29 -0.15
C SER A 175 11.61 -1.19 -1.18
N SER A 176 12.40 -1.83 -2.03
CA SER A 176 11.91 -2.77 -3.04
C SER A 176 11.22 -3.97 -2.43
N SER A 177 11.81 -4.54 -1.36
CA SER A 177 11.20 -5.65 -0.61
C SER A 177 9.90 -5.22 0.07
N GLY A 178 9.86 -4.04 0.66
CA GLY A 178 8.66 -3.47 1.28
C GLY A 178 7.54 -3.28 0.27
N SER A 179 7.84 -2.70 -0.88
CA SER A 179 6.87 -2.54 -1.98
C SER A 179 6.36 -3.89 -2.48
N PHE A 180 7.26 -4.82 -2.74
CA PHE A 180 6.89 -6.14 -3.27
C PHE A 180 6.05 -6.93 -2.26
N LEU A 181 6.53 -7.10 -1.03
CA LEU A 181 5.82 -7.88 -0.01
C LEU A 181 4.48 -7.23 0.34
N THR A 182 4.45 -5.92 0.55
CA THR A 182 3.18 -5.24 0.87
C THR A 182 2.20 -5.29 -0.28
N GLY A 183 2.64 -4.97 -1.51
CA GLY A 183 1.75 -4.88 -2.66
C GLY A 183 1.25 -6.22 -3.19
N PHE A 184 2.06 -7.29 -3.11
CA PHE A 184 1.74 -8.57 -3.75
C PHE A 184 1.45 -9.71 -2.76
N VAL A 185 1.83 -9.57 -1.48
CA VAL A 185 1.63 -10.63 -0.49
C VAL A 185 0.71 -10.16 0.63
N LEU A 186 1.09 -9.09 1.34
CA LEU A 186 0.31 -8.66 2.50
C LEU A 186 -1.08 -8.15 2.11
N MET A 187 -1.19 -7.45 0.98
CA MET A 187 -2.48 -6.94 0.51
C MET A 187 -3.48 -8.02 0.08
N ASP A 188 -3.03 -9.24 -0.21
CA ASP A 188 -3.92 -10.38 -0.47
C ASP A 188 -4.27 -11.15 0.81
N ALA A 189 -3.42 -11.07 1.84
CA ALA A 189 -3.58 -11.85 3.06
C ALA A 189 -4.21 -11.06 4.22
N TRP A 190 -4.02 -9.74 4.25
CA TRP A 190 -4.35 -8.89 5.39
C TRP A 190 -5.12 -7.64 4.96
N SER A 191 -5.99 -7.17 5.86
CA SER A 191 -6.68 -5.89 5.73
C SER A 191 -5.71 -4.70 5.87
N THR A 192 -6.12 -3.55 5.39
CA THR A 192 -5.40 -2.27 5.56
C THR A 192 -5.06 -2.00 7.03
N ARG A 193 -5.97 -2.33 7.97
CA ARG A 193 -5.74 -2.22 9.41
C ARG A 193 -4.60 -3.13 9.88
N GLU A 194 -4.62 -4.39 9.49
CA GLU A 194 -3.62 -5.38 9.90
C GLU A 194 -2.24 -5.03 9.36
N ILE A 195 -2.14 -4.63 8.09
CA ILE A 195 -0.88 -4.19 7.49
C ILE A 195 -0.35 -2.95 8.21
N GLY A 196 -1.19 -1.93 8.45
CA GLY A 196 -0.79 -0.73 9.17
C GLY A 196 -0.29 -1.04 10.59
N THR A 197 -0.97 -1.94 11.30
CA THR A 197 -0.57 -2.40 12.64
C THR A 197 0.77 -3.15 12.60
N PHE A 198 0.95 -4.05 11.64
CA PHE A 198 2.22 -4.76 11.44
C PHE A 198 3.39 -3.81 11.19
N LEU A 199 3.21 -2.83 10.31
CA LEU A 199 4.25 -1.84 10.01
C LEU A 199 4.60 -0.99 11.23
N ALA A 200 3.61 -0.60 12.04
CA ALA A 200 3.85 0.09 13.30
C ALA A 200 4.69 -0.77 14.26
N LEU A 201 4.38 -2.06 14.39
CA LEU A 201 5.14 -2.99 15.23
C LEU A 201 6.59 -3.17 14.75
N VAL A 202 6.82 -3.29 13.43
CA VAL A 202 8.18 -3.33 12.84
C VAL A 202 8.95 -2.05 13.18
N GLY A 203 8.29 -0.88 13.07
CA GLY A 203 8.89 0.39 13.44
C GLY A 203 9.22 0.49 14.93
N PHE A 204 8.33 0.06 15.81
CA PHE A 204 8.61 0.01 17.25
C PHE A 204 9.73 -0.97 17.60
N ALA A 205 9.84 -2.10 16.91
CA ALA A 205 10.99 -3.00 17.06
C ALA A 205 12.31 -2.31 16.69
N MET A 206 12.32 -1.53 15.61
CA MET A 206 13.48 -0.71 15.23
C MET A 206 13.81 0.33 16.33
N VAL A 207 12.80 1.00 16.91
CA VAL A 207 12.99 1.94 18.03
C VAL A 207 13.57 1.24 19.25
N ALA A 208 13.12 0.02 19.57
CA ALA A 208 13.64 -0.77 20.69
C ALA A 208 15.14 -1.09 20.53
N VAL A 209 15.56 -1.47 19.29
CA VAL A 209 16.97 -1.69 18.98
C VAL A 209 17.78 -0.41 19.16
N LEU A 210 17.27 0.74 18.68
CA LEU A 210 17.92 2.04 18.84
C LEU A 210 18.02 2.48 20.31
N ALA A 211 16.96 2.25 21.10
CA ALA A 211 16.95 2.53 22.54
C ALA A 211 17.99 1.68 23.28
N PHE A 212 18.08 0.40 22.91
CA PHE A 212 19.12 -0.49 23.45
C PHE A 212 20.52 0.05 23.17
N LEU A 213 20.81 0.40 21.92
CA LEU A 213 22.13 0.95 21.52
C LEU A 213 22.45 2.26 22.23
N ALA A 214 21.46 3.14 22.40
CA ALA A 214 21.64 4.46 23.00
C ALA A 214 21.77 4.42 24.53
N ALA A 215 21.14 3.44 25.21
CA ALA A 215 20.98 3.44 26.65
C ALA A 215 21.59 2.22 27.36
N ARG A 216 22.28 1.30 26.67
CA ARG A 216 22.82 0.04 27.25
C ARG A 216 23.71 0.23 28.48
N LYS A 217 24.38 1.38 28.59
CA LYS A 217 25.21 1.74 29.76
C LYS A 217 24.39 2.32 30.95
N LYS A 218 23.07 2.51 30.78
CA LYS A 218 22.15 3.17 31.75
C LYS A 218 20.90 2.32 31.93
N PRO A 219 20.94 1.28 32.81
CA PRO A 219 19.88 0.25 32.87
C PRO A 219 18.48 0.82 33.18
N LEU A 220 18.38 1.82 34.04
CA LEU A 220 17.09 2.46 34.32
C LEU A 220 16.51 3.18 33.08
N VAL A 221 17.33 3.94 32.36
CA VAL A 221 16.92 4.63 31.12
C VAL A 221 16.50 3.63 30.04
N LEU A 222 17.27 2.56 29.91
CA LEU A 222 16.96 1.48 28.98
C LEU A 222 15.62 0.82 29.33
N GLY A 223 15.43 0.46 30.61
CA GLY A 223 14.18 -0.16 31.07
C GLY A 223 12.96 0.73 30.81
N LEU A 224 13.04 2.01 31.13
CA LEU A 224 11.97 2.97 30.88
C LEU A 224 11.70 3.16 29.36
N SER A 225 12.76 3.23 28.55
CA SER A 225 12.61 3.37 27.10
C SER A 225 11.95 2.15 26.48
N LEU A 226 12.37 0.94 26.85
CA LEU A 226 11.76 -0.30 26.35
C LEU A 226 10.32 -0.48 26.84
N ALA A 227 10.02 -0.13 28.08
CA ALA A 227 8.66 -0.13 28.62
C ALA A 227 7.75 0.85 27.84
N PHE A 228 8.24 2.04 27.54
CA PHE A 228 7.52 3.03 26.72
C PHE A 228 7.25 2.52 25.30
N VAL A 229 8.25 1.92 24.64
CA VAL A 229 8.09 1.34 23.31
C VAL A 229 7.09 0.17 23.33
N ALA A 230 7.19 -0.72 24.34
CA ALA A 230 6.26 -1.84 24.49
C ALA A 230 4.82 -1.34 24.75
N ALA A 231 4.64 -0.32 25.59
CA ALA A 231 3.34 0.29 25.84
C ALA A 231 2.77 0.94 24.57
N SER A 232 3.61 1.61 23.75
CA SER A 232 3.21 2.20 22.47
C SER A 232 2.80 1.13 21.45
N ALA A 233 3.54 0.04 21.37
CA ALA A 233 3.20 -1.10 20.51
C ALA A 233 1.87 -1.74 20.92
N ALA A 234 1.70 -2.05 22.21
CA ALA A 234 0.45 -2.59 22.77
C ALA A 234 -0.72 -1.63 22.56
N GLY A 235 -0.49 -0.34 22.81
CA GLY A 235 -1.49 0.73 22.58
C GLY A 235 -1.93 0.82 21.12
N SER A 236 -0.99 0.69 20.17
CA SER A 236 -1.33 0.69 18.74
C SER A 236 -2.20 -0.51 18.35
N VAL A 237 -1.87 -1.72 18.85
CA VAL A 237 -2.67 -2.92 18.63
C VAL A 237 -4.08 -2.77 19.23
N ALA A 238 -4.16 -2.30 20.47
CA ALA A 238 -5.44 -2.13 21.18
C ALA A 238 -6.32 -1.02 20.56
N ALA A 239 -5.69 0.05 20.05
CA ALA A 239 -6.41 1.17 19.44
C ALA A 239 -6.82 0.90 17.96
N ALA A 240 -6.12 0.01 17.25
CA ALA A 240 -6.35 -0.25 15.83
C ALA A 240 -7.82 -0.54 15.49
N PRO A 241 -8.56 -1.44 16.18
CA PRO A 241 -9.96 -1.69 15.87
C PRO A 241 -10.82 -0.43 15.89
N LYS A 242 -10.65 0.42 16.90
CA LYS A 242 -11.41 1.67 17.06
C LYS A 242 -10.97 2.76 16.07
N LEU A 243 -9.68 2.85 15.77
CA LEU A 243 -9.17 3.85 14.83
C LEU A 243 -9.62 3.58 13.39
N PHE A 244 -9.65 2.31 12.99
CA PHE A 244 -10.04 1.89 11.63
C PHE A 244 -11.53 1.53 11.53
N ASP A 245 -12.31 1.68 12.62
CA ASP A 245 -13.74 1.45 12.59
C ASP A 245 -14.42 2.32 11.54
N LYS A 246 -15.33 1.72 10.78
CA LYS A 246 -16.08 2.39 9.69
C LYS A 246 -15.19 3.20 8.74
N LEU A 247 -13.94 2.74 8.50
CA LEU A 247 -13.00 3.43 7.63
C LEU A 247 -13.58 3.61 6.22
N TYR A 248 -13.99 2.51 5.60
CA TYR A 248 -14.43 2.53 4.21
C TYR A 248 -15.80 3.19 4.05
N GLU A 249 -16.65 3.16 5.07
CA GLU A 249 -17.88 3.94 5.11
C GLU A 249 -17.59 5.44 5.03
N ARG A 250 -16.68 5.93 5.87
CA ARG A 250 -16.28 7.36 5.84
C ARG A 250 -15.63 7.74 4.52
N LEU A 251 -14.74 6.89 3.99
CA LEU A 251 -14.08 7.16 2.71
C LEU A 251 -15.05 7.14 1.52
N LEU A 252 -16.09 6.31 1.55
CA LEU A 252 -17.08 6.18 0.48
C LEU A 252 -18.05 7.36 0.48
N TRP A 253 -18.73 7.59 1.60
CA TRP A 253 -19.78 8.61 1.70
C TRP A 253 -19.26 10.02 1.95
N LYS A 254 -18.02 10.17 2.45
CA LYS A 254 -17.35 11.48 2.64
C LYS A 254 -18.24 12.44 3.45
N THR A 255 -18.52 13.62 2.90
CA THR A 255 -19.39 14.63 3.52
C THR A 255 -20.85 14.19 3.69
N LYS A 256 -21.26 13.11 3.04
CA LYS A 256 -22.58 12.49 3.19
C LYS A 256 -22.59 11.32 4.19
N TYR A 257 -21.45 11.09 4.87
CA TYR A 257 -21.35 10.04 5.88
C TYR A 257 -22.29 10.34 7.06
N HIS A 258 -22.99 9.32 7.51
CA HIS A 258 -23.80 9.30 8.75
C HIS A 258 -23.52 8.00 9.50
N GLU A 259 -23.76 7.99 10.82
CA GLU A 259 -23.35 6.84 11.66
C GLU A 259 -24.10 5.53 11.33
N ASP A 260 -25.30 5.61 10.74
CA ASP A 260 -26.07 4.45 10.29
C ASP A 260 -25.61 3.91 8.93
N ALA A 261 -24.72 4.65 8.23
CA ALA A 261 -24.16 4.20 6.97
C ALA A 261 -23.37 2.89 7.18
N LYS A 262 -23.72 1.86 6.41
CA LYS A 262 -23.20 0.50 6.60
C LYS A 262 -22.74 -0.11 5.30
N LEU A 263 -21.54 -0.66 5.32
CA LEU A 263 -21.07 -1.62 4.34
C LEU A 263 -21.26 -3.04 4.88
N VAL A 264 -22.05 -3.84 4.15
CA VAL A 264 -22.35 -5.23 4.53
C VAL A 264 -21.14 -6.13 4.27
N HIS A 265 -20.42 -5.83 3.18
CA HIS A 265 -19.18 -6.52 2.83
C HIS A 265 -18.12 -5.54 2.41
N VAL A 266 -16.89 -5.80 2.84
CA VAL A 266 -15.67 -5.16 2.36
C VAL A 266 -14.68 -6.27 2.04
N VAL A 267 -14.21 -6.32 0.79
CA VAL A 267 -13.18 -7.25 0.32
C VAL A 267 -11.96 -6.43 -0.06
N GLU A 268 -10.87 -6.70 0.62
CA GLU A 268 -9.58 -6.07 0.36
C GLU A 268 -8.62 -7.08 -0.27
N ASN A 269 -8.00 -6.72 -1.38
CA ASN A 269 -6.92 -7.50 -1.99
C ASN A 269 -5.95 -6.58 -2.75
N ARG A 270 -4.93 -7.13 -3.38
CA ARG A 270 -3.93 -6.35 -4.14
C ARG A 270 -4.51 -5.56 -5.32
N HIS A 271 -5.67 -5.95 -5.85
CA HIS A 271 -6.33 -5.27 -6.97
C HIS A 271 -7.18 -4.08 -6.52
N GLY A 272 -7.42 -3.95 -5.22
CA GLY A 272 -8.17 -2.84 -4.66
C GLY A 272 -9.15 -3.27 -3.57
N VAL A 273 -10.10 -2.38 -3.30
CA VAL A 273 -11.14 -2.60 -2.29
C VAL A 273 -12.49 -2.63 -2.97
N ILE A 274 -13.25 -3.69 -2.74
CA ILE A 274 -14.65 -3.81 -3.17
C ILE A 274 -15.52 -3.69 -1.93
N ALA A 275 -16.49 -2.80 -1.96
CA ALA A 275 -17.43 -2.58 -0.88
C ALA A 275 -18.87 -2.80 -1.37
N VAL A 276 -19.74 -3.33 -0.50
CA VAL A 276 -21.14 -3.53 -0.79
C VAL A 276 -21.96 -2.94 0.35
N ASN A 277 -22.94 -2.08 0.02
CA ASN A 277 -23.85 -1.51 1.00
C ASN A 277 -25.08 -2.40 1.22
N ASP A 278 -25.95 -1.98 2.14
CA ASP A 278 -27.20 -2.65 2.50
C ASP A 278 -28.28 -2.61 1.40
N TYR A 279 -28.09 -1.81 0.34
CA TYR A 279 -28.91 -1.79 -0.87
C TYR A 279 -28.39 -2.71 -1.98
N ASN A 280 -27.45 -3.60 -1.67
CA ASN A 280 -26.77 -4.48 -2.64
C ASN A 280 -26.00 -3.75 -3.74
N GLN A 281 -25.66 -2.47 -3.52
CA GLN A 281 -24.84 -1.70 -4.44
C GLN A 281 -23.37 -2.00 -4.21
N VAL A 282 -22.65 -2.18 -5.31
CA VAL A 282 -21.23 -2.54 -5.34
C VAL A 282 -20.39 -1.31 -5.69
N TYR A 283 -19.32 -1.13 -4.96
CA TYR A 283 -18.35 -0.05 -5.17
C TYR A 283 -16.96 -0.65 -5.34
N GLY A 284 -16.41 -0.53 -6.55
CA GLY A 284 -15.03 -0.95 -6.85
C GLY A 284 -14.07 0.23 -6.70
N GLY A 285 -13.10 0.16 -5.77
CA GLY A 285 -12.17 1.27 -5.53
C GLY A 285 -12.86 2.60 -5.19
N GLY A 286 -13.98 2.54 -4.47
CA GLY A 286 -14.76 3.70 -4.03
C GLY A 286 -15.74 4.28 -5.06
N ALA A 287 -15.67 3.90 -6.32
CA ALA A 287 -16.64 4.30 -7.35
C ALA A 287 -17.78 3.27 -7.44
N TYR A 288 -19.00 3.75 -7.74
CA TYR A 288 -20.12 2.85 -8.01
C TYR A 288 -19.81 1.96 -9.20
N ASP A 289 -20.02 0.66 -9.04
CA ASP A 289 -19.63 -0.36 -10.00
C ASP A 289 -20.76 -1.33 -10.34
N GLY A 290 -21.96 -1.10 -9.83
CA GLY A 290 -23.14 -1.88 -10.10
C GLY A 290 -23.94 -2.25 -8.85
N ALA A 291 -24.87 -3.17 -9.01
CA ALA A 291 -25.65 -3.75 -7.91
C ALA A 291 -25.97 -5.21 -8.21
N PHE A 292 -26.19 -6.02 -7.17
CA PHE A 292 -26.66 -7.41 -7.31
C PHE A 292 -28.15 -7.43 -7.64
N ASN A 293 -28.50 -7.00 -8.83
CA ASN A 293 -29.87 -6.91 -9.33
C ASN A 293 -29.94 -7.29 -10.82
N VAL A 294 -30.85 -8.16 -11.19
CA VAL A 294 -31.13 -8.59 -12.56
C VAL A 294 -32.58 -8.24 -13.02
N SER A 295 -33.32 -7.56 -12.17
CA SER A 295 -34.71 -7.17 -12.48
C SER A 295 -34.73 -5.95 -13.40
N LEU A 296 -35.38 -6.07 -14.54
CA LEU A 296 -35.62 -4.98 -15.47
C LEU A 296 -36.69 -4.01 -14.96
N VAL A 297 -37.64 -4.48 -14.14
CA VAL A 297 -38.73 -3.67 -13.60
C VAL A 297 -38.24 -2.75 -12.48
N ASP A 298 -37.35 -3.23 -11.64
CA ASP A 298 -36.69 -2.44 -10.58
C ASP A 298 -35.21 -2.25 -10.94
N ASP A 299 -34.97 -1.60 -12.08
CA ASP A 299 -33.61 -1.43 -12.59
C ASP A 299 -32.84 -0.36 -11.81
N LYS A 300 -31.95 -0.83 -10.91
CA LYS A 300 -31.00 0.00 -10.16
C LYS A 300 -29.56 -0.10 -10.67
N ASN A 301 -29.34 -0.85 -11.77
CA ASN A 301 -28.00 -1.21 -12.24
C ASN A 301 -27.83 -1.04 -13.77
N VAL A 302 -28.75 -0.33 -14.42
CA VAL A 302 -28.75 -0.12 -15.88
C VAL A 302 -28.70 -1.46 -16.62
N VAL A 303 -29.45 -2.47 -16.10
CA VAL A 303 -29.45 -3.83 -16.64
C VAL A 303 -30.13 -3.91 -18.02
N GLU A 304 -30.94 -2.90 -18.39
CA GLU A 304 -31.48 -2.78 -19.73
C GLU A 304 -30.40 -2.83 -20.82
N ARG A 305 -29.17 -2.38 -20.53
CA ARG A 305 -28.03 -2.46 -21.47
C ARG A 305 -27.61 -3.91 -21.73
N ALA A 306 -27.69 -4.79 -20.71
CA ALA A 306 -27.40 -6.20 -20.89
C ALA A 306 -28.49 -6.89 -21.76
N PHE A 307 -29.75 -6.51 -21.57
CA PHE A 307 -30.84 -7.00 -22.44
C PHE A 307 -30.75 -6.43 -23.86
N ALA A 308 -30.25 -5.20 -24.02
CA ALA A 308 -30.06 -4.57 -25.34
C ALA A 308 -29.08 -5.35 -26.25
N VAL A 309 -28.25 -6.23 -25.73
CA VAL A 309 -27.39 -7.11 -26.54
C VAL A 309 -28.22 -7.90 -27.55
N ALA A 310 -29.39 -8.41 -27.16
CA ALA A 310 -30.31 -9.13 -28.04
C ALA A 310 -30.90 -8.25 -29.15
N ALA A 311 -30.96 -6.93 -28.96
CA ALA A 311 -31.39 -5.98 -29.97
C ALA A 311 -30.25 -5.56 -30.91
N MET A 312 -29.02 -5.55 -30.42
CA MET A 312 -27.82 -5.15 -31.18
C MET A 312 -27.31 -6.28 -32.09
N HIS A 313 -27.47 -7.54 -31.69
CA HIS A 313 -27.05 -8.70 -32.47
C HIS A 313 -28.16 -9.76 -32.46
N PRO A 314 -28.61 -10.24 -33.66
CA PRO A 314 -29.78 -11.11 -33.76
C PRO A 314 -29.58 -12.51 -33.13
N SER A 315 -28.35 -13.01 -33.04
CA SER A 315 -28.05 -14.32 -32.44
C SER A 315 -26.59 -14.40 -32.00
N PRO A 316 -26.19 -13.72 -30.91
CA PRO A 316 -24.84 -13.79 -30.38
C PRO A 316 -24.64 -15.16 -29.71
N LYS A 317 -23.78 -16.01 -30.26
CA LYS A 317 -23.48 -17.34 -29.74
C LYS A 317 -22.32 -17.30 -28.75
N ARG A 318 -21.21 -16.66 -29.14
CA ARG A 318 -19.99 -16.53 -28.35
C ARG A 318 -19.81 -15.07 -27.93
N VAL A 319 -19.93 -14.82 -26.64
CA VAL A 319 -19.82 -13.46 -26.08
C VAL A 319 -18.54 -13.33 -25.25
N LEU A 320 -17.80 -12.26 -25.44
CA LEU A 320 -16.73 -11.85 -24.53
C LEU A 320 -17.23 -10.69 -23.65
N MET A 321 -17.00 -10.80 -22.37
CA MET A 321 -17.21 -9.68 -21.43
C MET A 321 -15.89 -9.27 -20.80
N ILE A 322 -15.62 -7.97 -20.79
CA ILE A 322 -14.46 -7.38 -20.09
C ILE A 322 -14.99 -6.58 -18.91
N GLY A 323 -14.69 -7.08 -17.70
CA GLY A 323 -15.23 -6.62 -16.44
C GLY A 323 -16.48 -7.40 -16.02
N LEU A 324 -16.41 -8.00 -14.82
CA LEU A 324 -17.49 -8.79 -14.21
C LEU A 324 -18.37 -7.94 -13.29
N SER A 325 -17.74 -7.09 -12.46
CA SER A 325 -18.44 -6.27 -11.47
C SER A 325 -19.39 -7.11 -10.58
N SER A 326 -20.64 -6.70 -10.39
CA SER A 326 -21.66 -7.46 -9.64
C SER A 326 -22.07 -8.79 -10.28
N GLY A 327 -21.64 -9.07 -11.51
CA GLY A 327 -22.08 -10.24 -12.28
C GLY A 327 -23.49 -10.13 -12.88
N SER A 328 -24.22 -9.06 -12.61
CA SER A 328 -25.61 -8.90 -13.07
C SER A 328 -25.75 -8.92 -14.59
N TRP A 329 -24.90 -8.18 -15.30
CA TRP A 329 -24.92 -8.20 -16.75
C TRP A 329 -24.52 -9.56 -17.32
N ALA A 330 -23.50 -10.19 -16.73
CA ALA A 330 -23.07 -11.54 -17.12
C ALA A 330 -24.17 -12.57 -16.90
N GLN A 331 -24.91 -12.49 -15.78
CA GLN A 331 -26.05 -13.33 -15.48
C GLN A 331 -27.16 -13.17 -16.54
N ILE A 332 -27.45 -11.95 -16.97
CA ILE A 332 -28.47 -11.68 -18.01
C ILE A 332 -27.99 -12.19 -19.34
N ILE A 333 -26.78 -11.80 -19.80
CA ILE A 333 -26.26 -12.14 -21.13
C ILE A 333 -26.12 -13.65 -21.29
N SER A 334 -25.64 -14.37 -20.27
CA SER A 334 -25.50 -15.84 -20.35
C SER A 334 -26.85 -16.59 -20.48
N ASN A 335 -27.96 -15.92 -20.12
CA ASN A 335 -29.31 -16.47 -20.23
C ASN A 335 -30.08 -15.94 -21.46
N LEU A 336 -29.50 -15.09 -22.30
CA LEU A 336 -30.13 -14.66 -23.54
C LEU A 336 -30.32 -15.84 -24.49
N PRO A 337 -31.46 -15.89 -25.25
CA PRO A 337 -31.66 -16.89 -26.28
C PRO A 337 -30.52 -16.87 -27.30
N GLY A 338 -30.03 -18.04 -27.68
CA GLY A 338 -28.96 -18.19 -28.67
C GLY A 338 -27.54 -18.11 -28.11
N VAL A 339 -27.31 -17.57 -26.92
CA VAL A 339 -25.97 -17.55 -26.32
C VAL A 339 -25.54 -18.96 -25.90
N GLU A 340 -24.44 -19.42 -26.50
CA GLU A 340 -23.83 -20.74 -26.28
C GLU A 340 -22.68 -20.68 -25.28
N SER A 341 -21.89 -19.59 -25.30
CA SER A 341 -20.77 -19.39 -24.36
C SER A 341 -20.50 -17.90 -24.05
N VAL A 342 -20.09 -17.65 -22.81
CA VAL A 342 -19.68 -16.33 -22.33
C VAL A 342 -18.31 -16.45 -21.66
N THR A 343 -17.31 -15.82 -22.22
CA THR A 343 -15.99 -15.68 -21.61
C THR A 343 -15.93 -14.33 -20.91
N ILE A 344 -15.58 -14.32 -19.63
CA ILE A 344 -15.54 -13.09 -18.81
C ILE A 344 -14.12 -12.89 -18.31
N ILE A 345 -13.53 -11.75 -18.61
CA ILE A 345 -12.20 -11.38 -18.13
C ILE A 345 -12.36 -10.35 -17.01
N GLU A 346 -11.96 -10.73 -15.79
CA GLU A 346 -12.06 -9.89 -14.61
C GLU A 346 -10.71 -9.79 -13.91
N ILE A 347 -10.28 -8.56 -13.63
CA ILE A 347 -8.97 -8.32 -13.03
C ILE A 347 -8.97 -8.59 -11.51
N ASN A 348 -10.11 -8.38 -10.84
CA ASN A 348 -10.23 -8.50 -9.38
C ASN A 348 -11.04 -9.74 -8.98
N PRO A 349 -10.40 -10.82 -8.50
CA PRO A 349 -11.08 -12.05 -8.11
C PRO A 349 -12.07 -11.88 -6.95
N GLY A 350 -11.98 -10.80 -6.17
CA GLY A 350 -12.87 -10.51 -5.04
C GLY A 350 -14.35 -10.39 -5.43
N TYR A 351 -14.66 -10.04 -6.69
CA TYR A 351 -16.04 -10.02 -7.16
C TYR A 351 -16.70 -11.42 -7.12
N MET A 352 -15.95 -12.47 -7.47
CA MET A 352 -16.48 -13.84 -7.42
C MET A 352 -16.84 -14.28 -5.99
N GLU A 353 -16.08 -13.83 -4.99
CA GLU A 353 -16.37 -14.09 -3.58
C GLU A 353 -17.72 -13.47 -3.18
N LEU A 354 -17.97 -12.25 -3.64
CA LEU A 354 -19.21 -11.53 -3.36
C LEU A 354 -20.41 -12.15 -4.11
N ILE A 355 -20.27 -12.45 -5.40
CA ILE A 355 -21.30 -13.05 -6.25
C ILE A 355 -21.88 -14.32 -5.60
N ARG A 356 -21.06 -15.15 -4.95
CA ARG A 356 -21.50 -16.37 -4.23
C ARG A 356 -22.53 -16.10 -3.13
N LYS A 357 -22.55 -14.88 -2.58
CA LYS A 357 -23.38 -14.50 -1.44
C LYS A 357 -24.76 -13.96 -1.85
N TYR A 358 -24.99 -13.72 -3.16
CA TYR A 358 -26.20 -13.06 -3.65
C TYR A 358 -26.99 -13.95 -4.61
N ASP A 359 -28.24 -14.29 -4.23
CA ASP A 359 -29.12 -15.21 -4.97
C ASP A 359 -29.39 -14.77 -6.40
N ALA A 360 -29.47 -13.47 -6.66
CA ALA A 360 -29.74 -12.93 -7.97
C ALA A 360 -28.65 -13.27 -9.02
N VAL A 361 -27.44 -13.56 -8.59
CA VAL A 361 -26.26 -13.73 -9.49
C VAL A 361 -25.42 -14.97 -9.19
N LYS A 362 -25.61 -15.66 -8.06
CA LYS A 362 -24.77 -16.79 -7.65
C LYS A 362 -24.74 -17.95 -8.64
N SER A 363 -25.83 -18.16 -9.39
CA SER A 363 -25.93 -19.21 -10.40
C SER A 363 -24.98 -18.98 -11.59
N LEU A 364 -24.51 -17.76 -11.79
CA LEU A 364 -23.48 -17.44 -12.81
C LEU A 364 -22.23 -18.30 -12.65
N LEU A 365 -21.81 -18.54 -11.40
CA LEU A 365 -20.56 -19.26 -11.10
C LEU A 365 -20.65 -20.77 -11.36
N SER A 366 -21.87 -21.32 -11.51
CA SER A 366 -22.13 -22.72 -11.86
C SER A 366 -22.71 -22.89 -13.24
N ASN A 367 -22.90 -21.82 -14.01
CA ASN A 367 -23.45 -21.88 -15.35
C ASN A 367 -22.42 -22.50 -16.32
N PRO A 368 -22.71 -23.65 -16.98
CA PRO A 368 -21.75 -24.31 -17.86
C PRO A 368 -21.38 -23.52 -19.12
N LYS A 369 -22.19 -22.50 -19.46
CA LYS A 369 -21.88 -21.58 -20.57
C LYS A 369 -20.86 -20.51 -20.20
N VAL A 370 -20.54 -20.32 -18.90
CA VAL A 370 -19.76 -19.19 -18.39
C VAL A 370 -18.37 -19.64 -18.00
N GLN A 371 -17.36 -18.98 -18.56
CA GLN A 371 -15.97 -19.11 -18.18
C GLN A 371 -15.47 -17.75 -17.63
N ILE A 372 -15.06 -17.69 -16.36
CA ILE A 372 -14.48 -16.51 -15.76
C ILE A 372 -12.96 -16.70 -15.67
N VAL A 373 -12.22 -15.76 -16.24
CA VAL A 373 -10.75 -15.74 -16.27
C VAL A 373 -10.27 -14.52 -15.49
N VAL A 374 -9.40 -14.75 -14.49
CA VAL A 374 -8.78 -13.66 -13.74
C VAL A 374 -7.57 -13.16 -14.50
N ASP A 375 -7.74 -12.09 -15.27
CA ASP A 375 -6.68 -11.47 -16.06
C ASP A 375 -7.03 -10.00 -16.40
N ASP A 376 -6.06 -9.27 -16.92
CA ASP A 376 -6.27 -7.98 -17.60
C ASP A 376 -6.86 -8.20 -18.99
N GLY A 377 -7.95 -7.50 -19.33
CA GLY A 377 -8.68 -7.70 -20.58
C GLY A 377 -7.84 -7.48 -21.85
N ARG A 378 -7.00 -6.43 -21.86
CA ARG A 378 -6.10 -6.16 -23.00
C ARG A 378 -5.02 -7.22 -23.12
N ARG A 379 -4.41 -7.62 -22.00
CA ARG A 379 -3.40 -8.66 -21.96
C ARG A 379 -3.95 -10.01 -22.45
N TRP A 380 -5.17 -10.31 -22.02
CA TRP A 380 -5.83 -11.56 -22.42
C TRP A 380 -6.06 -11.61 -23.94
N LEU A 381 -6.65 -10.55 -24.53
CA LEU A 381 -6.84 -10.47 -25.99
C LEU A 381 -5.52 -10.62 -26.75
N LEU A 382 -4.45 -9.91 -26.34
CA LEU A 382 -3.13 -10.02 -26.98
C LEU A 382 -2.57 -11.45 -26.98
N ARG A 383 -2.91 -12.26 -25.97
CA ARG A 383 -2.43 -13.65 -25.84
C ARG A 383 -3.31 -14.67 -26.57
N HIS A 384 -4.56 -14.33 -26.86
CA HIS A 384 -5.56 -15.21 -27.43
C HIS A 384 -6.00 -14.76 -28.83
N GLY A 385 -5.06 -14.35 -29.67
CA GLY A 385 -5.31 -13.76 -30.98
C GLY A 385 -6.09 -14.62 -31.97
N SER A 386 -6.29 -15.92 -31.71
CA SER A 386 -7.12 -16.82 -32.51
C SER A 386 -8.59 -16.89 -32.09
N GLU A 387 -8.91 -16.41 -30.85
CA GLU A 387 -10.28 -16.41 -30.35
C GLU A 387 -11.15 -15.42 -31.12
N ARG A 388 -12.38 -15.80 -31.39
CA ARG A 388 -13.37 -14.95 -32.07
C ARG A 388 -14.68 -14.98 -31.34
N PHE A 389 -15.34 -13.82 -31.30
CA PHE A 389 -16.61 -13.61 -30.60
C PHE A 389 -17.60 -12.91 -31.53
N ASP A 390 -18.88 -13.24 -31.37
CA ASP A 390 -19.94 -12.56 -32.08
C ASP A 390 -20.27 -11.21 -31.47
N PHE A 391 -20.01 -11.06 -30.17
CA PHE A 391 -20.26 -9.84 -29.43
C PHE A 391 -19.23 -9.64 -28.32
N ILE A 392 -18.69 -8.43 -28.20
CA ILE A 392 -17.80 -8.03 -27.11
C ILE A 392 -18.49 -6.95 -26.29
N SER A 393 -18.77 -7.27 -25.04
CA SER A 393 -19.32 -6.33 -24.06
C SER A 393 -18.22 -5.86 -23.10
N MET A 394 -18.11 -4.56 -22.90
CA MET A 394 -17.23 -3.99 -21.90
C MET A 394 -18.05 -3.34 -20.78
N ASN A 395 -18.02 -3.95 -19.60
CA ASN A 395 -18.50 -3.33 -18.37
C ASN A 395 -17.35 -2.56 -17.75
N THR A 396 -16.96 -1.47 -18.39
CA THR A 396 -15.78 -0.70 -18.02
C THR A 396 -16.12 0.48 -17.13
N SER A 397 -15.09 0.90 -16.48
CA SER A 397 -15.07 2.02 -15.58
C SER A 397 -15.21 3.38 -16.29
N TYR A 398 -15.36 4.41 -15.52
CA TYR A 398 -15.43 5.78 -15.97
C TYR A 398 -14.14 6.23 -16.70
N ASN A 399 -14.27 7.03 -17.75
CA ASN A 399 -13.16 7.54 -18.57
C ASN A 399 -12.11 8.35 -17.80
N TRP A 400 -12.50 8.98 -16.70
CA TRP A 400 -11.62 9.75 -15.81
C TRP A 400 -10.87 8.89 -14.78
N ARG A 401 -11.20 7.59 -14.65
CA ARG A 401 -10.57 6.70 -13.67
C ARG A 401 -9.16 6.29 -14.12
N ALA A 402 -8.25 6.13 -13.18
CA ALA A 402 -6.90 5.63 -13.46
C ALA A 402 -6.95 4.28 -14.22
N HIS A 403 -6.07 4.13 -15.18
CA HIS A 403 -5.94 2.93 -16.04
C HIS A 403 -7.07 2.66 -17.03
N SER A 404 -8.20 3.39 -16.99
CA SER A 404 -9.31 3.19 -17.94
C SER A 404 -8.91 3.48 -19.39
N THR A 405 -7.92 4.35 -19.63
CA THR A 405 -7.37 4.63 -20.96
C THR A 405 -6.82 3.39 -21.66
N ASN A 406 -6.38 2.37 -20.91
CA ASN A 406 -5.91 1.10 -21.47
C ASN A 406 -6.99 0.32 -22.22
N LEU A 407 -8.27 0.51 -21.82
CA LEU A 407 -9.45 -0.13 -22.43
C LEU A 407 -10.25 0.82 -23.31
N LEU A 408 -10.01 2.14 -23.22
CA LEU A 408 -10.73 3.15 -23.99
C LEU A 408 -9.87 3.80 -25.10
N SER A 409 -8.69 3.24 -25.37
CA SER A 409 -7.82 3.74 -26.44
C SER A 409 -8.25 3.16 -27.82
N ARG A 410 -7.87 3.87 -28.87
CA ARG A 410 -8.09 3.41 -30.27
C ARG A 410 -7.44 2.05 -30.50
N GLU A 411 -6.21 1.87 -30.03
CA GLU A 411 -5.44 0.63 -30.15
C GLU A 411 -6.14 -0.56 -29.47
N PHE A 412 -6.83 -0.30 -28.36
CA PHE A 412 -7.63 -1.35 -27.71
C PHE A 412 -8.89 -1.68 -28.51
N MET A 413 -9.58 -0.66 -29.06
CA MET A 413 -10.76 -0.88 -29.89
C MET A 413 -10.41 -1.63 -31.19
N ASP A 414 -9.26 -1.31 -31.80
CA ASP A 414 -8.77 -2.02 -32.99
C ASP A 414 -8.38 -3.48 -32.62
N LEU A 415 -7.76 -3.72 -31.47
CA LEU A 415 -7.48 -5.05 -30.94
C LEU A 415 -8.79 -5.83 -30.73
N ALA A 416 -9.76 -5.27 -30.03
CA ALA A 416 -11.04 -5.93 -29.75
C ALA A 416 -11.81 -6.26 -31.04
N ARG A 417 -11.77 -5.36 -32.05
CA ARG A 417 -12.38 -5.61 -33.36
C ARG A 417 -11.76 -6.79 -34.10
N GLY A 418 -10.50 -7.10 -33.83
CA GLY A 418 -9.79 -8.25 -34.40
C GLY A 418 -10.21 -9.60 -33.83
N HIS A 419 -11.02 -9.61 -32.78
CA HIS A 419 -11.52 -10.78 -32.07
C HIS A 419 -13.00 -10.99 -32.29
#